data_c45656fdf821f6e7ade4468958951d46
#
_entry.id   c45656fdf821f6e7ade4468958951d46
#
_cell.length_a   1.000
_cell.length_b   1.000
_cell.length_c   1.000
_cell.angle_alpha   90.00
_cell.angle_beta   90.00
_cell.angle_gamma   90.00
#
_symmetry.space_group_name_H-M   'P 1'
#
loop_
_entity.id
_entity.type
_entity.pdbx_description
1 polymer ?
#
loop_
_entity_poly.entity_id
_entity_poly.type
_entity_poly.pdbx_seq_one_letter_code
_entity_poly.pdbx_strand_id
1 'polypeptide(L)'
;MEETRKPPVTREAALRIALAARAMPNASLPALIELLQRRLGEEIDEEKLRQVTVTMLKTGFASADGEEDGEDIGIGLEAMKLAVRILWGETQGDDSLPKIESYEDGEMPGSVRVAIASDKGDTLSGHFGSCLRFLVYQVSPSEIRLVDIRDTMDAEFAEDRNLWRAQLIGDC
;
A
#
# COMPACT_ATOMS: atom_id res chain seq x y z
N MET A 1 23.44 -33.33 -8.10
CA MET A 1 23.01 -32.15 -7.32
C MET A 1 21.74 -31.63 -7.96
N GLU A 2 20.61 -31.90 -7.35
CA GLU A 2 19.34 -31.35 -7.76
C GLU A 2 19.32 -29.88 -7.32
N GLU A 3 19.51 -28.95 -8.25
CA GLU A 3 19.22 -27.55 -8.02
C GLU A 3 17.72 -27.45 -7.70
N THR A 4 17.41 -27.21 -6.46
CA THR A 4 16.05 -26.90 -6.02
C THR A 4 15.64 -25.60 -6.67
N ARG A 5 15.03 -25.68 -7.85
CA ARG A 5 14.53 -24.53 -8.61
C ARG A 5 13.52 -23.79 -7.71
N LYS A 6 13.91 -22.61 -7.24
CA LYS A 6 13.02 -21.74 -6.45
C LYS A 6 11.73 -21.57 -7.25
N PRO A 7 10.54 -21.77 -6.66
CA PRO A 7 9.30 -21.60 -7.39
C PRO A 7 9.20 -20.15 -7.89
N PRO A 8 8.65 -19.94 -9.11
CA PRO A 8 8.57 -18.61 -9.72
C PRO A 8 7.71 -17.62 -8.91
N VAL A 9 6.85 -18.14 -8.04
CA VAL A 9 6.03 -17.35 -7.11
C VAL A 9 6.14 -17.98 -5.72
N THR A 10 6.44 -17.19 -4.70
CA THR A 10 6.44 -17.69 -3.32
C THR A 10 5.03 -18.08 -2.88
N ARG A 11 4.92 -18.96 -1.90
CA ARG A 11 3.60 -19.40 -1.38
C ARG A 11 2.79 -18.23 -0.84
N GLU A 12 3.43 -17.34 -0.12
CA GLU A 12 2.80 -16.15 0.46
C GLU A 12 2.36 -15.17 -0.64
N ALA A 13 3.24 -14.90 -1.62
CA ALA A 13 2.88 -14.06 -2.77
C ALA A 13 1.70 -14.64 -3.55
N ALA A 14 1.67 -15.96 -3.78
CA ALA A 14 0.55 -16.62 -4.45
C ALA A 14 -0.77 -16.46 -3.70
N LEU A 15 -0.75 -16.55 -2.35
CA LEU A 15 -1.93 -16.33 -1.52
C LEU A 15 -2.42 -14.87 -1.65
N ARG A 16 -1.53 -13.89 -1.55
CA ARG A 16 -1.87 -12.47 -1.70
C ARG A 16 -2.44 -12.15 -3.08
N ILE A 17 -1.85 -12.69 -4.14
CA ILE A 17 -2.35 -12.53 -5.52
C ILE A 17 -3.77 -13.11 -5.66
N ALA A 18 -4.01 -14.31 -5.10
CA ALA A 18 -5.34 -14.91 -5.14
C ALA A 18 -6.39 -14.10 -4.38
N LEU A 19 -6.05 -13.58 -3.20
CA LEU A 19 -6.93 -12.72 -2.41
C LEU A 19 -7.19 -11.37 -3.10
N ALA A 20 -6.16 -10.76 -3.70
CA ALA A 20 -6.29 -9.51 -4.45
C ALA A 20 -7.20 -9.69 -5.68
N ALA A 21 -7.06 -10.79 -6.43
CA ALA A 21 -7.96 -11.08 -7.55
C ALA A 21 -9.43 -11.21 -7.09
N ARG A 22 -9.69 -11.82 -5.92
CA ARG A 22 -11.03 -11.93 -5.35
C ARG A 22 -11.62 -10.59 -4.91
N ALA A 23 -10.77 -9.64 -4.54
CA ALA A 23 -11.19 -8.29 -4.14
C ALA A 23 -11.58 -7.40 -5.33
N MET A 24 -11.18 -7.78 -6.54
CA MET A 24 -11.48 -7.02 -7.76
C MET A 24 -12.59 -7.71 -8.57
N PRO A 25 -13.82 -7.18 -8.61
CA PRO A 25 -14.86 -7.66 -9.51
C PRO A 25 -14.37 -7.62 -10.97
N ASN A 26 -14.70 -8.63 -11.74
CA ASN A 26 -14.33 -8.78 -13.16
C ASN A 26 -12.84 -8.99 -13.47
N ALA A 27 -11.93 -8.99 -12.47
CA ALA A 27 -10.56 -9.38 -12.65
C ALA A 27 -10.39 -10.90 -12.50
N SER A 28 -9.86 -11.56 -13.50
CA SER A 28 -9.51 -12.98 -13.38
C SER A 28 -8.14 -13.17 -12.75
N LEU A 29 -7.98 -14.24 -11.97
CA LEU A 29 -6.67 -14.58 -11.38
C LEU A 29 -5.56 -14.75 -12.43
N PRO A 30 -5.80 -15.43 -13.57
CA PRO A 30 -4.80 -15.53 -14.63
C PRO A 30 -4.38 -14.17 -15.20
N ALA A 31 -5.34 -13.26 -15.44
CA ALA A 31 -5.04 -11.92 -15.96
C ALA A 31 -4.20 -11.10 -14.97
N LEU A 32 -4.49 -11.19 -13.68
CA LEU A 32 -3.69 -10.51 -12.65
C LEU A 32 -2.26 -11.09 -12.59
N ILE A 33 -2.10 -12.41 -12.64
CA ILE A 33 -0.79 -13.05 -12.63
C ILE A 33 0.02 -12.59 -13.86
N GLU A 34 -0.57 -12.62 -15.05
CA GLU A 34 0.10 -12.18 -16.28
C GLU A 34 0.51 -10.72 -16.24
N LEU A 35 -0.35 -9.85 -15.70
CA LEU A 35 -0.04 -8.44 -15.48
C LEU A 35 1.16 -8.26 -14.53
N LEU A 36 1.15 -8.95 -13.40
CA LEU A 36 2.22 -8.88 -12.42
C LEU A 36 3.54 -9.41 -12.96
N GLN A 37 3.52 -10.53 -13.70
CA GLN A 37 4.72 -11.08 -14.35
C GLN A 37 5.31 -10.13 -15.40
N ARG A 38 4.45 -9.48 -16.19
CA ARG A 38 4.90 -8.45 -17.15
C ARG A 38 5.58 -7.26 -16.49
N ARG A 39 5.12 -6.85 -15.29
CA ARG A 39 5.61 -5.66 -14.60
C ARG A 39 6.75 -5.92 -13.62
N LEU A 40 6.74 -7.07 -12.94
CA LEU A 40 7.68 -7.41 -11.87
C LEU A 40 8.70 -8.49 -12.28
N GLY A 41 8.48 -9.14 -13.43
CA GLY A 41 9.28 -10.27 -13.90
C GLY A 41 8.70 -11.64 -13.49
N GLU A 42 9.32 -12.70 -13.97
CA GLU A 42 8.81 -14.07 -13.77
C GLU A 42 8.83 -14.55 -12.31
N GLU A 43 9.82 -14.09 -11.53
CA GLU A 43 9.89 -14.39 -10.10
C GLU A 43 9.15 -13.32 -9.31
N ILE A 44 8.13 -13.71 -8.55
CA ILE A 44 7.32 -12.82 -7.73
C ILE A 44 7.42 -13.25 -6.26
N ASP A 45 7.88 -12.35 -5.42
CA ASP A 45 7.93 -12.48 -3.98
C ASP A 45 7.18 -11.31 -3.29
N GLU A 46 7.15 -11.32 -1.98
CA GLU A 46 6.46 -10.34 -1.16
C GLU A 46 7.04 -8.93 -1.31
N GLU A 47 8.34 -8.82 -1.54
CA GLU A 47 9.03 -7.53 -1.72
C GLU A 47 8.66 -6.88 -3.05
N LYS A 48 8.60 -7.67 -4.11
CA LYS A 48 8.14 -7.20 -5.42
C LYS A 48 6.65 -6.83 -5.40
N LEU A 49 5.81 -7.58 -4.68
CA LEU A 49 4.40 -7.23 -4.53
C LEU A 49 4.18 -5.87 -3.86
N ARG A 50 5.09 -5.41 -3.00
CA ARG A 50 5.02 -4.06 -2.40
C ARG A 50 5.28 -2.93 -3.40
N GLN A 51 5.83 -3.22 -4.57
CA GLN A 51 6.03 -2.24 -5.63
C GLN A 51 4.80 -2.04 -6.50
N VAL A 52 3.76 -2.88 -6.31
CA VAL A 52 2.52 -2.76 -7.08
C VAL A 52 1.75 -1.53 -6.64
N THR A 53 1.33 -0.74 -7.61
CA THR A 53 0.55 0.47 -7.41
C THR A 53 -0.82 0.38 -8.07
N VAL A 54 -1.75 1.23 -7.64
CA VAL A 54 -3.08 1.30 -8.25
C VAL A 54 -2.97 1.69 -9.72
N THR A 55 -2.08 2.62 -10.05
CA THR A 55 -1.82 3.03 -11.45
C THR A 55 -1.31 1.85 -12.27
N MET A 56 -0.44 1.01 -11.72
CA MET A 56 0.06 -0.18 -12.38
C MET A 56 -1.06 -1.17 -12.71
N LEU A 57 -1.99 -1.40 -11.79
CA LEU A 57 -3.17 -2.24 -12.02
C LEU A 57 -4.09 -1.62 -13.07
N LYS A 58 -4.43 -0.33 -12.91
CA LYS A 58 -5.30 0.39 -13.84
C LYS A 58 -4.77 0.32 -15.28
N THR A 59 -3.52 0.71 -15.50
CA THR A 59 -2.91 0.71 -16.84
C THR A 59 -2.70 -0.71 -17.39
N GLY A 60 -2.41 -1.67 -16.53
CA GLY A 60 -2.20 -3.07 -16.94
C GLY A 60 -3.47 -3.75 -17.41
N PHE A 61 -4.59 -3.54 -16.75
CA PHE A 61 -5.89 -4.06 -17.15
C PHE A 61 -6.44 -3.32 -18.40
N ALA A 62 -6.31 -1.99 -18.47
CA ALA A 62 -6.72 -1.22 -19.64
C ALA A 62 -5.98 -1.67 -20.92
N SER A 63 -4.68 -1.95 -20.83
CA SER A 63 -3.90 -2.45 -21.96
C SER A 63 -4.29 -3.86 -22.39
N ALA A 64 -4.87 -4.67 -21.51
CA ALA A 64 -5.33 -6.03 -21.83
C ALA A 64 -6.64 -6.03 -22.62
N ASP A 65 -7.52 -5.04 -22.37
CA ASP A 65 -8.81 -4.92 -23.05
C ASP A 65 -8.77 -4.05 -24.33
N GLY A 66 -7.60 -3.47 -24.67
CA GLY A 66 -7.40 -2.72 -25.92
C GLY A 66 -8.03 -1.30 -25.93
N GLU A 67 -8.46 -0.78 -24.79
CA GLU A 67 -8.98 0.58 -24.65
C GLU A 67 -7.90 1.54 -24.16
N GLU A 68 -7.60 2.57 -24.97
CA GLU A 68 -6.51 3.52 -24.68
C GLU A 68 -6.80 4.47 -23.51
N ASP A 69 -8.03 4.63 -23.07
CA ASP A 69 -8.42 5.66 -22.09
C ASP A 69 -8.72 5.14 -20.67
N GLY A 70 -8.68 3.85 -20.40
CA GLY A 70 -8.67 3.26 -19.04
C GLY A 70 -9.86 3.64 -18.12
N GLU A 71 -10.93 4.21 -18.65
CA GLU A 71 -12.05 4.70 -17.83
C GLU A 71 -13.13 3.64 -17.52
N ASP A 72 -13.17 2.50 -18.22
CA ASP A 72 -14.26 1.53 -18.05
C ASP A 72 -13.84 0.05 -18.02
N ILE A 73 -12.82 -0.28 -17.24
CA ILE A 73 -12.43 -1.69 -17.01
C ILE A 73 -13.41 -2.45 -16.09
N GLY A 74 -14.51 -1.82 -15.65
CA GLY A 74 -15.48 -2.44 -14.74
C GLY A 74 -14.93 -2.80 -13.35
N ILE A 75 -13.66 -2.44 -13.07
CA ILE A 75 -13.02 -2.62 -11.76
C ILE A 75 -12.95 -1.24 -11.09
N GLY A 76 -13.77 -1.03 -10.06
CA GLY A 76 -13.81 0.24 -9.34
C GLY A 76 -12.46 0.58 -8.67
N LEU A 77 -12.15 1.89 -8.56
CA LEU A 77 -10.93 2.39 -7.93
C LEU A 77 -10.73 1.86 -6.52
N GLU A 78 -11.78 1.78 -5.71
CA GLU A 78 -11.71 1.26 -4.34
C GLU A 78 -11.37 -0.24 -4.29
N ALA A 79 -11.84 -1.03 -5.26
CA ALA A 79 -11.48 -2.44 -5.38
C ALA A 79 -9.99 -2.59 -5.76
N MET A 80 -9.46 -1.73 -6.62
CA MET A 80 -8.02 -1.71 -6.95
C MET A 80 -7.17 -1.30 -5.75
N LYS A 81 -7.58 -0.28 -4.99
CA LYS A 81 -6.90 0.13 -3.76
C LYS A 81 -6.86 -1.01 -2.73
N LEU A 82 -7.98 -1.69 -2.54
CA LEU A 82 -8.05 -2.86 -1.65
C LEU A 82 -7.13 -3.98 -2.14
N ALA A 83 -7.14 -4.28 -3.44
CA ALA A 83 -6.27 -5.30 -4.02
C ALA A 83 -4.79 -4.96 -3.82
N VAL A 84 -4.37 -3.70 -4.01
CA VAL A 84 -2.99 -3.26 -3.76
C VAL A 84 -2.62 -3.44 -2.29
N ARG A 85 -3.48 -3.08 -1.34
CA ARG A 85 -3.23 -3.32 0.10
C ARG A 85 -3.04 -4.81 0.41
N ILE A 86 -3.87 -5.67 -0.16
CA ILE A 86 -3.73 -7.13 -0.02
C ILE A 86 -2.39 -7.60 -0.59
N LEU A 87 -1.98 -7.12 -1.77
CA LEU A 87 -0.68 -7.46 -2.38
C LEU A 87 0.48 -7.01 -1.49
N TRP A 88 0.39 -5.87 -0.82
CA TRP A 88 1.38 -5.41 0.16
C TRP A 88 1.41 -6.25 1.44
N GLY A 89 0.39 -7.11 1.66
CA GLY A 89 0.24 -7.92 2.85
C GLY A 89 -0.58 -7.27 3.96
N GLU A 90 -1.33 -6.21 3.62
CA GLU A 90 -2.27 -5.59 4.54
C GLU A 90 -3.64 -6.27 4.36
N THR A 91 -4.05 -7.05 5.32
CA THR A 91 -5.41 -7.62 5.38
C THR A 91 -6.29 -6.77 6.27
N GLN A 92 -7.58 -6.69 5.97
CA GLN A 92 -8.53 -6.03 6.86
C GLN A 92 -8.57 -6.78 8.21
N GLY A 93 -8.20 -6.09 9.28
CA GLY A 93 -8.10 -6.68 10.62
C GLY A 93 -6.72 -7.23 10.95
N ASP A 94 -5.70 -6.87 10.18
CA ASP A 94 -4.34 -7.30 10.43
C ASP A 94 -3.75 -6.59 11.67
N ASP A 95 -3.32 -7.39 12.65
CA ASP A 95 -2.52 -6.93 13.81
C ASP A 95 -1.16 -6.33 13.40
N SER A 96 -0.86 -6.27 12.09
CA SER A 96 0.37 -5.67 11.56
C SER A 96 0.42 -4.14 11.67
N LEU A 97 -0.73 -3.48 11.79
CA LEU A 97 -0.77 -2.05 12.03
C LEU A 97 -0.80 -1.75 13.53
N PRO A 98 -0.01 -0.77 13.99
CA PRO A 98 -0.03 -0.38 15.40
C PRO A 98 -1.40 0.19 15.77
N LYS A 99 -1.78 -0.02 17.02
CA LYS A 99 -3.07 0.45 17.53
C LYS A 99 -3.05 1.96 17.73
N ILE A 100 -4.04 2.64 17.13
CA ILE A 100 -4.27 4.07 17.36
C ILE A 100 -4.85 4.25 18.76
N GLU A 101 -4.26 5.20 19.51
CA GLU A 101 -4.72 5.62 20.83
C GLU A 101 -5.58 6.88 20.74
N SER A 102 -6.59 6.98 21.57
CA SER A 102 -7.40 8.20 21.63
C SER A 102 -6.57 9.38 22.13
N TYR A 103 -6.77 10.54 21.52
CA TYR A 103 -6.13 11.80 21.91
C TYR A 103 -7.08 12.97 21.70
N GLU A 104 -7.19 13.83 22.68
CA GLU A 104 -7.87 15.12 22.58
C GLU A 104 -6.86 16.26 22.74
N ASP A 105 -7.07 17.35 22.00
CA ASP A 105 -6.15 18.48 22.03
C ASP A 105 -6.06 19.05 23.45
N GLY A 106 -4.81 19.13 23.97
CA GLY A 106 -4.53 19.61 25.32
C GLY A 106 -4.29 18.50 26.34
N GLU A 107 -4.57 17.24 26.08
CA GLU A 107 -4.29 16.12 27.00
C GLU A 107 -2.80 15.95 27.33
N MET A 108 -1.92 16.30 26.40
CA MET A 108 -0.46 16.23 26.57
C MET A 108 0.17 17.62 26.47
N PRO A 109 0.19 18.42 27.55
CA PRO A 109 0.73 19.78 27.51
C PRO A 109 2.20 19.81 27.07
N GLY A 110 2.53 20.71 26.15
CA GLY A 110 3.90 20.84 25.61
C GLY A 110 4.33 19.72 24.65
N SER A 111 3.40 18.87 24.25
CA SER A 111 3.67 17.86 23.21
C SER A 111 3.73 18.48 21.81
N VAL A 112 4.41 17.79 20.91
CA VAL A 112 4.49 18.08 19.47
C VAL A 112 3.91 16.94 18.68
N ARG A 113 3.33 17.25 17.53
CA ARG A 113 2.84 16.24 16.58
C ARG A 113 3.94 15.92 15.58
N VAL A 114 4.22 14.64 15.38
CA VAL A 114 5.31 14.15 14.52
C VAL A 114 4.78 13.09 13.57
N ALA A 115 4.99 13.26 12.27
CA ALA A 115 4.69 12.25 11.26
C ALA A 115 5.93 11.43 10.93
N ILE A 116 5.80 10.11 10.96
CA ILE A 116 6.86 9.14 10.68
C ILE A 116 6.52 8.36 9.43
N ALA A 117 7.40 8.38 8.42
CA ALA A 117 7.24 7.58 7.20
C ALA A 117 7.45 6.09 7.51
N SER A 118 6.46 5.26 7.19
CA SER A 118 6.50 3.82 7.47
C SER A 118 5.98 3.00 6.29
N ASP A 119 6.68 1.89 6.04
CA ASP A 119 6.27 0.85 5.09
C ASP A 119 5.87 -0.44 5.79
N LYS A 120 6.14 -0.58 7.08
CA LYS A 120 5.88 -1.80 7.82
C LYS A 120 5.61 -1.55 9.31
N GLY A 121 4.41 -1.90 9.76
CA GLY A 121 4.02 -1.87 11.17
C GLY A 121 4.23 -0.50 11.80
N ASP A 122 4.88 -0.47 12.95
CA ASP A 122 5.24 0.72 13.74
C ASP A 122 6.70 1.18 13.54
N THR A 123 7.37 0.67 12.51
CA THR A 123 8.80 0.96 12.27
C THR A 123 8.99 2.20 11.40
N LEU A 124 10.03 2.99 11.71
CA LEU A 124 10.55 4.04 10.86
C LEU A 124 11.33 3.41 9.69
N SER A 125 10.61 2.94 8.69
CA SER A 125 11.15 2.18 7.57
C SER A 125 10.90 2.81 6.21
N GLY A 126 10.04 3.83 6.15
CA GLY A 126 9.64 4.47 4.91
C GLY A 126 10.53 5.66 4.54
N HIS A 127 10.53 5.98 3.25
CA HIS A 127 11.08 7.23 2.73
C HIS A 127 9.93 8.21 2.44
N PHE A 128 10.07 9.49 2.77
CA PHE A 128 9.01 10.50 2.62
C PHE A 128 8.31 10.46 1.26
N GLY A 129 9.08 10.39 0.18
CA GLY A 129 8.57 10.44 -1.19
C GLY A 129 7.91 9.14 -1.68
N SER A 130 8.02 8.03 -0.93
CA SER A 130 7.57 6.71 -1.40
C SER A 130 6.97 5.82 -0.33
N CYS A 131 6.89 6.26 0.93
CA CYS A 131 6.30 5.46 2.01
C CYS A 131 4.84 5.12 1.73
N LEU A 132 4.39 4.01 2.29
CA LEU A 132 3.01 3.54 2.19
C LEU A 132 2.05 4.34 3.07
N ARG A 133 2.58 4.89 4.19
CA ARG A 133 1.79 5.66 5.17
C ARG A 133 2.66 6.56 6.01
N PHE A 134 2.02 7.50 6.68
CA PHE A 134 2.58 8.22 7.81
C PHE A 134 1.92 7.76 9.10
N LEU A 135 2.73 7.41 10.10
CA LEU A 135 2.31 7.22 11.47
C LEU A 135 2.41 8.57 12.17
N VAL A 136 1.31 9.06 12.73
CA VAL A 136 1.26 10.37 13.38
C VAL A 136 1.26 10.16 14.88
N TYR A 137 2.31 10.64 15.52
CA TYR A 137 2.51 10.55 16.96
C TYR A 137 2.34 11.91 17.62
N GLN A 138 1.73 11.91 18.79
CA GLN A 138 1.81 13.01 19.74
C GLN A 138 2.92 12.67 20.75
N VAL A 139 3.92 13.54 20.85
CA VAL A 139 5.15 13.29 21.58
C VAL A 139 5.37 14.37 22.63
N SER A 140 5.51 13.98 23.90
CA SER A 140 5.90 14.82 25.02
C SER A 140 7.16 14.27 25.69
N PRO A 141 7.79 14.97 26.64
CA PRO A 141 8.94 14.45 27.37
C PRO A 141 8.67 13.18 28.18
N SER A 142 7.41 12.90 28.49
CA SER A 142 7.01 11.77 29.35
C SER A 142 6.17 10.71 28.65
N GLU A 143 5.62 11.00 27.46
CA GLU A 143 4.66 10.12 26.81
C GLU A 143 4.74 10.24 25.27
N ILE A 144 4.56 9.10 24.61
CA ILE A 144 4.44 9.02 23.14
C ILE A 144 3.16 8.25 22.86
N ARG A 145 2.28 8.80 22.00
CA ARG A 145 1.01 8.20 21.67
C ARG A 145 0.81 8.23 20.16
N LEU A 146 0.52 7.07 19.54
CA LEU A 146 0.13 7.02 18.14
C LEU A 146 -1.33 7.49 18.02
N VAL A 147 -1.55 8.62 17.36
CA VAL A 147 -2.87 9.27 17.32
C VAL A 147 -3.55 9.16 15.97
N ASP A 148 -2.80 8.86 14.90
CA ASP A 148 -3.36 8.72 13.55
C ASP A 148 -2.46 7.89 12.63
N ILE A 149 -3.04 7.29 11.59
CA ILE A 149 -2.33 6.62 10.49
C ILE A 149 -2.88 7.16 9.19
N ARG A 150 -2.03 7.83 8.40
CA ARG A 150 -2.40 8.47 7.13
C ARG A 150 -1.80 7.72 5.96
N ASP A 151 -2.66 7.15 5.14
CA ASP A 151 -2.31 6.42 3.94
C ASP A 151 -1.84 7.38 2.83
N THR A 152 -0.83 6.99 2.05
CA THR A 152 -0.27 7.82 0.98
C THR A 152 -0.64 7.34 -0.42
N MET A 153 -1.53 6.37 -0.55
CA MET A 153 -1.87 5.75 -1.82
C MET A 153 -2.42 6.75 -2.85
N ASP A 154 -3.19 7.73 -2.39
CA ASP A 154 -3.76 8.77 -3.25
C ASP A 154 -2.71 9.76 -3.81
N ALA A 155 -1.49 9.79 -3.25
CA ALA A 155 -0.40 10.58 -3.79
C ALA A 155 -0.06 10.22 -5.25
N GLU A 156 -0.37 9.00 -5.70
CA GLU A 156 -0.12 8.57 -7.08
C GLU A 156 -0.93 9.35 -8.12
N PHE A 157 -2.08 9.88 -7.71
CA PHE A 157 -2.98 10.66 -8.58
C PHE A 157 -2.72 12.16 -8.52
N ALA A 158 -1.81 12.60 -7.64
CA ALA A 158 -1.46 14.01 -7.50
C ALA A 158 -0.47 14.46 -8.58
N GLU A 159 -0.61 15.69 -9.06
CA GLU A 159 0.32 16.32 -9.99
C GLU A 159 1.73 16.41 -9.39
N ASP A 160 1.82 16.83 -8.12
CA ASP A 160 3.05 16.79 -7.32
C ASP A 160 2.85 15.90 -6.10
N ARG A 161 3.41 14.69 -6.16
CA ARG A 161 3.30 13.67 -5.11
C ARG A 161 3.93 14.11 -3.77
N ASN A 162 5.02 14.86 -3.83
CA ASN A 162 5.70 15.31 -2.62
C ASN A 162 4.97 16.46 -1.96
N LEU A 163 4.42 17.37 -2.74
CA LEU A 163 3.56 18.44 -2.23
C LEU A 163 2.30 17.87 -1.59
N TRP A 164 1.66 16.89 -2.23
CA TRP A 164 0.49 16.21 -1.69
C TRP A 164 0.79 15.54 -0.34
N ARG A 165 1.94 14.82 -0.24
CA ARG A 165 2.38 14.21 1.02
C ARG A 165 2.68 15.24 2.11
N ALA A 166 3.31 16.36 1.75
CA ALA A 166 3.57 17.44 2.69
C ALA A 166 2.25 18.05 3.22
N GLN A 167 1.24 18.22 2.37
CA GLN A 167 -0.08 18.69 2.77
C GLN A 167 -0.81 17.69 3.67
N LEU A 168 -0.67 16.39 3.41
CA LEU A 168 -1.27 15.33 4.22
C LEU A 168 -0.81 15.38 5.68
N ILE A 169 0.41 15.84 5.95
CA ILE A 169 1.00 15.94 7.30
C ILE A 169 1.26 17.40 7.72
N GLY A 170 0.58 18.34 7.11
CA GLY A 170 0.82 19.77 7.33
C GLY A 170 0.47 20.29 8.74
N ASP A 171 -0.18 19.46 9.57
CA ASP A 171 -0.49 19.71 10.98
C ASP A 171 0.54 19.10 11.96
N CYS A 172 1.61 18.51 11.45
CA CYS A 172 2.67 17.86 12.22
C CYS A 172 3.92 18.73 12.38
#